data_64529ebe2a7bf2f326a39f5bbb0a2061
#
_entry.id   64529ebe2a7bf2f326a39f5bbb0a2061
#
_cell.length_a   1.000
_cell.length_b   1.000
_cell.length_c   1.000
_cell.angle_alpha   90.00
_cell.angle_beta   90.00
_cell.angle_gamma   90.00
#
_symmetry.space_group_name_H-M   'P 1'
#
loop_
_entity.id
_entity.type
_entity.pdbx_description
1 polymer ?
#
loop_
_entity_poly.entity_id
_entity_poly.type
_entity_poly.pdbx_seq_one_letter_code
_entity_poly.pdbx_strand_id
1 'polypeptide(L)'
;MRKLTCALLCLLMILSTVFCLAGCKSRTDEMVDLETYTTKQMNKTKKQVITCINEQDKEGLKKLFSKDAQKHIENLDGKLDQLIGAFNGNKIESAKGLSPAFEGSTEAQPLHIYGKYHLVLNNKEKYRMYISFCDKNDEETDKEGVFKIELRTFTRE
;
A
#
# COMPACT_ATOMS: atom_id res chain seq x y z
N MET A 1 -3.77 60.99 -20.74
CA MET A 1 -2.72 60.17 -20.11
C MET A 1 -3.19 59.49 -18.82
N ARG A 2 -3.80 60.18 -17.85
CA ARG A 2 -4.27 59.59 -16.58
C ARG A 2 -5.28 58.42 -16.68
N LYS A 3 -6.17 58.42 -17.69
CA LYS A 3 -7.17 57.35 -17.89
C LYS A 3 -6.55 56.05 -18.44
N LEU A 4 -5.48 56.18 -19.22
CA LEU A 4 -4.79 55.05 -19.81
C LEU A 4 -3.94 54.32 -18.76
N THR A 5 -3.30 55.04 -17.84
CA THR A 5 -2.52 54.49 -16.73
C THR A 5 -3.40 53.75 -15.72
N CYS A 6 -4.62 54.26 -15.47
CA CYS A 6 -5.55 53.58 -14.56
C CYS A 6 -6.08 52.27 -15.13
N ALA A 7 -6.37 52.23 -16.44
CA ALA A 7 -6.80 50.98 -17.11
C ALA A 7 -5.70 49.93 -17.14
N LEU A 8 -4.44 50.34 -17.34
CA LEU A 8 -3.29 49.42 -17.34
C LEU A 8 -3.02 48.83 -15.95
N LEU A 9 -3.17 49.67 -14.89
CA LEU A 9 -3.06 49.18 -13.49
C LEU A 9 -4.17 48.22 -13.12
N CYS A 10 -5.41 48.45 -13.52
CA CYS A 10 -6.51 47.52 -13.29
C CYS A 10 -6.29 46.17 -14.04
N LEU A 11 -5.76 46.20 -15.27
CA LEU A 11 -5.46 44.99 -16.03
C LEU A 11 -4.35 44.17 -15.36
N LEU A 12 -3.32 44.80 -14.83
CA LEU A 12 -2.24 44.14 -14.08
C LEU A 12 -2.73 43.51 -12.78
N MET A 13 -3.65 44.17 -12.06
CA MET A 13 -4.26 43.62 -10.84
C MET A 13 -5.14 42.42 -11.14
N ILE A 14 -5.88 42.40 -12.25
CA ILE A 14 -6.71 41.27 -12.68
C ILE A 14 -5.82 40.07 -13.10
N LEU A 15 -4.70 40.32 -13.81
CA LEU A 15 -3.76 39.28 -14.19
C LEU A 15 -3.10 38.65 -12.95
N SER A 16 -2.77 39.43 -11.91
CA SER A 16 -2.13 38.88 -10.70
C SER A 16 -3.10 38.01 -9.87
N THR A 17 -4.40 38.32 -9.86
CA THR A 17 -5.40 37.52 -9.14
C THR A 17 -5.69 36.17 -9.83
N VAL A 18 -5.61 36.12 -11.16
CA VAL A 18 -5.79 34.88 -11.92
C VAL A 18 -4.61 33.89 -11.70
N PHE A 19 -3.40 34.42 -11.51
CA PHE A 19 -2.22 33.56 -11.23
C PHE A 19 -2.24 32.93 -9.83
N CYS A 20 -2.93 33.55 -8.86
CA CYS A 20 -3.04 33.00 -7.50
C CYS A 20 -4.08 31.86 -7.37
N LEU A 21 -4.96 31.67 -8.36
CA LEU A 21 -5.97 30.61 -8.37
C LEU A 21 -5.51 29.33 -9.10
N ALA A 22 -4.38 29.39 -9.79
CA ALA A 22 -3.82 28.23 -10.47
C ALA A 22 -2.82 27.53 -9.55
N GLY A 23 -3.32 26.56 -8.73
CA GLY A 23 -2.47 25.49 -8.28
C GLY A 23 -2.05 25.41 -6.82
N CYS A 24 -2.92 25.72 -5.87
CA CYS A 24 -2.77 25.09 -4.56
C CYS A 24 -3.64 23.83 -4.53
N LYS A 25 -3.03 22.68 -4.80
CA LYS A 25 -3.67 21.39 -4.47
C LYS A 25 -3.97 21.43 -2.98
N SER A 26 -5.23 21.25 -2.60
CA SER A 26 -5.62 21.26 -1.19
C SER A 26 -4.93 20.09 -0.48
N ARG A 27 -4.46 20.28 0.75
CA ARG A 27 -3.92 19.19 1.59
C ARG A 27 -4.91 18.02 1.70
N THR A 28 -6.20 18.31 1.60
CA THR A 28 -7.26 17.30 1.58
C THR A 28 -7.22 16.47 0.29
N ASP A 29 -6.99 17.11 -0.86
CA ASP A 29 -6.92 16.42 -2.15
C ASP A 29 -5.67 15.53 -2.21
N GLU A 30 -4.54 15.97 -1.68
CA GLU A 30 -3.31 15.16 -1.55
C GLU A 30 -3.51 13.93 -0.68
N MET A 31 -4.22 14.08 0.45
CA MET A 31 -4.55 12.96 1.33
C MET A 31 -5.48 11.95 0.65
N VAL A 32 -6.50 12.41 -0.09
CA VAL A 32 -7.43 11.54 -0.84
C VAL A 32 -6.69 10.79 -1.94
N ASP A 33 -5.80 11.46 -2.67
CA ASP A 33 -4.97 10.85 -3.70
C ASP A 33 -4.06 9.77 -3.11
N LEU A 34 -3.43 10.04 -1.95
CA LEU A 34 -2.55 9.11 -1.26
C LEU A 34 -3.31 7.90 -0.72
N GLU A 35 -4.50 8.09 -0.13
CA GLU A 35 -5.37 7.00 0.32
C GLU A 35 -5.82 6.11 -0.85
N THR A 36 -6.19 6.73 -1.96
CA THR A 36 -6.58 6.01 -3.19
C THR A 36 -5.41 5.20 -3.74
N TYR A 37 -4.22 5.81 -3.79
CA TYR A 37 -3.00 5.16 -4.24
C TYR A 37 -2.64 3.97 -3.36
N THR A 38 -2.54 4.17 -2.04
CA THR A 38 -2.17 3.13 -1.07
C THR A 38 -3.17 1.97 -1.07
N THR A 39 -4.47 2.27 -1.20
CA THR A 39 -5.53 1.25 -1.34
C THR A 39 -5.32 0.41 -2.60
N LYS A 40 -4.98 1.03 -3.73
CA LYS A 40 -4.69 0.31 -4.98
C LYS A 40 -3.47 -0.60 -4.85
N GLN A 41 -2.37 -0.10 -4.28
CA GLN A 41 -1.15 -0.88 -4.08
C GLN A 41 -1.38 -2.05 -3.11
N MET A 42 -2.07 -1.80 -2.00
CA MET A 42 -2.41 -2.84 -1.05
C MET A 42 -3.31 -3.93 -1.67
N ASN A 43 -4.31 -3.57 -2.48
CA ASN A 43 -5.16 -4.54 -3.16
C ASN A 43 -4.37 -5.39 -4.17
N LYS A 44 -3.40 -4.80 -4.87
CA LYS A 44 -2.49 -5.51 -5.78
C LYS A 44 -1.64 -6.52 -5.00
N THR A 45 -0.95 -6.08 -3.94
CA THR A 45 -0.09 -6.93 -3.11
C THR A 45 -0.88 -8.04 -2.43
N LYS A 46 -2.06 -7.72 -1.85
CA LYS A 46 -2.99 -8.72 -1.29
C LYS A 46 -3.34 -9.80 -2.31
N LYS A 47 -3.73 -9.40 -3.52
CA LYS A 47 -4.09 -10.36 -4.58
C LYS A 47 -2.93 -11.29 -4.91
N GLN A 48 -1.72 -10.75 -5.05
CA GLN A 48 -0.52 -11.55 -5.33
C GLN A 48 -0.22 -12.54 -4.20
N VAL A 49 -0.23 -12.08 -2.94
CA VAL A 49 -0.02 -12.96 -1.77
C VAL A 49 -1.05 -14.09 -1.72
N ILE A 50 -2.35 -13.78 -1.89
CA ILE A 50 -3.42 -14.79 -1.87
C ILE A 50 -3.28 -15.77 -3.03
N THR A 51 -2.93 -15.31 -4.21
CA THR A 51 -2.70 -16.17 -5.39
C THR A 51 -1.57 -17.15 -5.09
N CYS A 52 -0.40 -16.68 -4.62
CA CYS A 52 0.72 -17.55 -4.27
C CYS A 52 0.34 -18.58 -3.19
N ILE A 53 -0.40 -18.18 -2.15
CA ILE A 53 -0.87 -19.10 -1.10
C ILE A 53 -1.81 -20.17 -1.69
N ASN A 54 -2.81 -19.75 -2.49
CA ASN A 54 -3.79 -20.66 -3.07
C ASN A 54 -3.21 -21.62 -4.10
N GLU A 55 -2.13 -21.24 -4.76
CA GLU A 55 -1.38 -22.05 -5.74
C GLU A 55 -0.23 -22.83 -5.11
N GLN A 56 0.01 -22.61 -3.80
CA GLN A 56 1.16 -23.18 -3.06
C GLN A 56 2.51 -22.77 -3.69
N ASP A 57 2.54 -21.60 -4.34
CA ASP A 57 3.72 -21.05 -5.00
C ASP A 57 4.62 -20.32 -3.99
N LYS A 58 5.48 -21.08 -3.30
CA LYS A 58 6.44 -20.55 -2.35
C LYS A 58 7.43 -19.58 -3.00
N GLU A 59 7.92 -19.93 -4.18
CA GLU A 59 8.90 -19.11 -4.89
C GLU A 59 8.29 -17.77 -5.36
N GLY A 60 7.06 -17.80 -5.85
CA GLY A 60 6.30 -16.60 -6.16
C GLY A 60 6.08 -15.73 -4.92
N LEU A 61 5.70 -16.36 -3.81
CA LEU A 61 5.51 -15.65 -2.53
C LEU A 61 6.81 -15.02 -2.03
N LYS A 62 7.95 -15.74 -2.12
CA LYS A 62 9.28 -15.25 -1.75
C LYS A 62 9.69 -14.05 -2.59
N LYS A 63 9.39 -14.04 -3.89
CA LYS A 63 9.68 -12.92 -4.79
C LYS A 63 8.92 -11.62 -4.44
N LEU A 64 7.82 -11.70 -3.69
CA LEU A 64 7.11 -10.51 -3.21
C LEU A 64 7.86 -9.83 -2.06
N PHE A 65 8.71 -10.56 -1.33
CA PHE A 65 9.51 -9.98 -0.26
C PHE A 65 10.63 -9.10 -0.82
N SER A 66 10.89 -7.98 -0.16
CA SER A 66 12.02 -7.13 -0.48
C SER A 66 13.33 -7.90 -0.39
N LYS A 67 14.34 -7.49 -1.14
CA LYS A 67 15.67 -8.13 -1.09
C LYS A 67 16.29 -8.03 0.31
N ASP A 68 16.05 -6.90 0.98
CA ASP A 68 16.46 -6.69 2.37
C ASP A 68 15.81 -7.70 3.31
N ALA A 69 14.49 -7.86 3.22
CA ALA A 69 13.76 -8.85 4.02
C ALA A 69 14.21 -10.29 3.75
N GLN A 70 14.49 -10.63 2.48
CA GLN A 70 15.01 -11.96 2.12
C GLN A 70 16.38 -12.26 2.73
N LYS A 71 17.22 -11.24 2.96
CA LYS A 71 18.56 -11.38 3.59
C LYS A 71 18.47 -11.47 5.12
N HIS A 72 17.55 -10.69 5.73
CA HIS A 72 17.54 -10.50 7.18
C HIS A 72 16.50 -11.34 7.91
N ILE A 73 15.48 -11.87 7.22
CA ILE A 73 14.53 -12.78 7.87
C ILE A 73 15.17 -14.16 7.98
N GLU A 74 15.55 -14.52 9.21
CA GLU A 74 16.07 -15.85 9.52
C GLU A 74 15.08 -16.94 9.11
N ASN A 75 15.57 -17.94 8.35
CA ASN A 75 14.79 -19.07 7.85
C ASN A 75 13.49 -18.67 7.13
N LEU A 76 13.58 -17.68 6.22
CA LEU A 76 12.41 -17.21 5.45
C LEU A 76 11.70 -18.36 4.74
N ASP A 77 12.44 -19.30 4.10
CA ASP A 77 11.86 -20.42 3.39
C ASP A 77 11.00 -21.33 4.30
N GLY A 78 11.48 -21.61 5.51
CA GLY A 78 10.71 -22.38 6.50
C GLY A 78 9.48 -21.62 7.01
N LYS A 79 9.56 -20.29 7.15
CA LYS A 79 8.41 -19.46 7.53
C LYS A 79 7.36 -19.41 6.43
N LEU A 80 7.77 -19.38 5.16
CA LEU A 80 6.86 -19.45 4.02
C LEU A 80 6.19 -20.82 3.91
N ASP A 81 6.93 -21.91 4.14
CA ASP A 81 6.36 -23.25 4.19
C ASP A 81 5.32 -23.37 5.32
N GLN A 82 5.61 -22.82 6.51
CA GLN A 82 4.65 -22.75 7.62
C GLN A 82 3.42 -21.91 7.29
N LEU A 83 3.59 -20.76 6.63
CA LEU A 83 2.49 -19.89 6.23
C LEU A 83 1.56 -20.61 5.23
N ILE A 84 2.10 -21.21 4.19
CA ILE A 84 1.33 -21.97 3.19
C ILE A 84 0.69 -23.21 3.83
N GLY A 85 1.46 -23.96 4.63
CA GLY A 85 1.01 -25.16 5.32
C GLY A 85 -0.12 -24.93 6.33
N ALA A 86 -0.21 -23.71 6.91
CA ALA A 86 -1.28 -23.36 7.86
C ALA A 86 -2.70 -23.46 7.25
N PHE A 87 -2.81 -23.41 5.94
CA PHE A 87 -4.08 -23.54 5.23
C PHE A 87 -4.47 -24.98 4.91
N ASN A 88 -3.58 -25.98 5.16
CA ASN A 88 -3.84 -27.41 4.95
C ASN A 88 -4.39 -27.74 3.55
N GLY A 89 -3.92 -27.05 2.51
CA GLY A 89 -4.41 -27.20 1.13
C GLY A 89 -5.76 -26.52 0.85
N ASN A 90 -6.38 -25.91 1.86
CA ASN A 90 -7.62 -25.13 1.65
C ASN A 90 -7.30 -23.80 0.97
N LYS A 91 -8.25 -23.34 0.14
CA LYS A 91 -8.11 -22.08 -0.58
C LYS A 91 -8.79 -20.93 0.15
N ILE A 92 -8.18 -19.78 0.08
CA ILE A 92 -8.79 -18.52 0.54
C ILE A 92 -9.85 -18.11 -0.48
N GLU A 93 -11.13 -18.19 -0.09
CA GLU A 93 -12.28 -17.77 -0.91
C GLU A 93 -12.53 -16.27 -0.82
N SER A 94 -12.32 -15.69 0.36
CA SER A 94 -12.49 -14.24 0.53
C SER A 94 -11.47 -13.66 1.51
N ALA A 95 -11.09 -12.41 1.23
CA ALA A 95 -10.22 -11.61 2.07
C ALA A 95 -10.79 -10.20 2.18
N LYS A 96 -11.56 -9.94 3.24
CA LYS A 96 -12.14 -8.63 3.54
C LYS A 96 -11.20 -7.87 4.46
N GLY A 97 -10.81 -6.66 4.06
CA GLY A 97 -9.94 -5.78 4.83
C GLY A 97 -10.60 -4.47 5.18
N LEU A 98 -10.03 -3.78 6.15
CA LEU A 98 -10.24 -2.36 6.41
C LEU A 98 -9.38 -1.53 5.43
N SER A 99 -9.60 -0.22 5.38
CA SER A 99 -8.69 0.69 4.69
C SER A 99 -7.26 0.46 5.18
N PRO A 100 -6.25 0.49 4.30
CA PRO A 100 -4.86 0.34 4.71
C PRO A 100 -4.45 1.51 5.61
N ALA A 101 -3.58 1.22 6.59
CA ALA A 101 -2.78 2.25 7.22
C ALA A 101 -1.50 2.45 6.41
N PHE A 102 -0.95 3.66 6.41
CA PHE A 102 0.30 3.97 5.72
C PHE A 102 1.13 5.00 6.48
N GLU A 103 2.43 4.97 6.27
CA GLU A 103 3.41 5.94 6.78
C GLU A 103 4.29 6.40 5.62
N GLY A 104 4.57 7.70 5.56
CA GLY A 104 5.28 8.33 4.45
C GLY A 104 4.33 8.98 3.44
N SER A 105 4.83 9.29 2.26
CA SER A 105 4.06 9.88 1.16
C SER A 105 4.60 9.43 -0.20
N THR A 106 3.88 9.76 -1.29
CA THR A 106 4.39 9.50 -2.65
C THR A 106 5.55 10.41 -3.04
N GLU A 107 5.73 11.52 -2.33
CA GLU A 107 6.81 12.49 -2.55
C GLU A 107 7.93 12.35 -1.53
N ALA A 108 7.58 12.10 -0.26
CA ALA A 108 8.53 11.85 0.81
C ALA A 108 8.68 10.33 1.02
N GLN A 109 9.90 9.88 0.92
CA GLN A 109 10.27 8.46 1.01
C GLN A 109 10.76 8.10 2.43
N PRO A 110 10.59 6.84 2.86
CA PRO A 110 9.90 5.72 2.24
C PRO A 110 8.38 5.70 2.49
N LEU A 111 7.62 5.03 1.61
CA LEU A 111 6.18 4.81 1.78
C LEU A 111 5.91 3.38 2.25
N HIS A 112 5.51 3.23 3.50
CA HIS A 112 5.14 1.96 4.12
C HIS A 112 3.62 1.81 4.14
N ILE A 113 3.11 0.64 3.75
CA ILE A 113 1.68 0.33 3.70
C ILE A 113 1.39 -0.93 4.51
N TYR A 114 0.33 -0.88 5.31
CA TYR A 114 -0.06 -1.93 6.24
C TYR A 114 -1.52 -2.32 6.00
N GLY A 115 -1.78 -3.61 5.79
CA GLY A 115 -3.12 -4.14 5.59
C GLY A 115 -3.48 -5.24 6.59
N LYS A 116 -4.73 -5.22 7.03
CA LYS A 116 -5.32 -6.23 7.90
C LYS A 116 -6.54 -6.84 7.23
N TYR A 117 -6.57 -8.17 7.11
CA TYR A 117 -7.60 -8.91 6.40
C TYR A 117 -8.23 -10.01 7.24
N HIS A 118 -9.54 -10.15 7.15
CA HIS A 118 -10.29 -11.30 7.60
C HIS A 118 -10.43 -12.26 6.43
N LEU A 119 -9.82 -13.43 6.55
CA LEU A 119 -9.85 -14.48 5.54
C LEU A 119 -10.95 -15.49 5.87
N VAL A 120 -11.61 -15.98 4.84
CA VAL A 120 -12.52 -17.13 4.92
C VAL A 120 -12.05 -18.15 3.89
N LEU A 121 -11.83 -19.38 4.35
CA LEU A 121 -11.42 -20.49 3.50
C LEU A 121 -12.62 -21.23 2.92
N ASN A 122 -12.39 -22.07 1.92
CA ASN A 122 -13.41 -22.94 1.31
C ASN A 122 -14.05 -23.92 2.32
N ASN A 123 -13.32 -24.35 3.37
CA ASN A 123 -13.84 -25.16 4.47
C ASN A 123 -14.51 -24.34 5.58
N LYS A 124 -14.70 -23.01 5.39
CA LYS A 124 -15.30 -22.03 6.32
C LYS A 124 -14.43 -21.68 7.53
N GLU A 125 -13.23 -22.17 7.64
CA GLU A 125 -12.27 -21.68 8.63
C GLU A 125 -11.95 -20.20 8.40
N LYS A 126 -11.61 -19.49 9.48
CA LYS A 126 -11.37 -18.05 9.47
C LYS A 126 -9.99 -17.74 10.06
N TYR A 127 -9.28 -16.85 9.37
CA TYR A 127 -8.00 -16.34 9.83
C TYR A 127 -7.97 -14.82 9.74
N ARG A 128 -6.99 -14.24 10.42
CA ARG A 128 -6.63 -12.83 10.30
C ARG A 128 -5.22 -12.76 9.72
N MET A 129 -5.07 -12.09 8.60
CA MET A 129 -3.77 -11.90 7.94
C MET A 129 -3.39 -10.42 7.97
N TYR A 130 -2.14 -10.16 8.28
CA TYR A 130 -1.52 -8.85 8.20
C TYR A 130 -0.45 -8.88 7.12
N ILE A 131 -0.45 -7.89 6.25
CA ILE A 131 0.57 -7.71 5.21
C ILE A 131 1.16 -6.32 5.40
N SER A 132 2.47 -6.24 5.46
CA SER A 132 3.21 -4.98 5.54
C SER A 132 4.26 -4.94 4.43
N PHE A 133 4.30 -3.86 3.66
CA PHE A 133 5.27 -3.71 2.58
C PHE A 133 5.70 -2.25 2.43
N CYS A 134 6.90 -2.04 1.90
CA CYS A 134 7.39 -0.76 1.43
C CYS A 134 7.10 -0.67 -0.07
N ASP A 135 6.29 0.30 -0.48
CA ASP A 135 5.89 0.45 -1.88
C ASP A 135 6.94 1.20 -2.68
N LYS A 136 7.58 2.19 -2.06
CA LYS A 136 8.57 3.04 -2.68
C LYS A 136 9.66 3.45 -1.69
N ASN A 137 10.92 3.33 -2.10
CA ASN A 137 12.08 3.80 -1.35
C ASN A 137 13.22 4.11 -2.32
N ASP A 138 13.29 5.38 -2.78
CA ASP A 138 14.26 5.81 -3.80
C ASP A 138 15.71 5.76 -3.27
N GLU A 139 15.92 5.83 -1.95
CA GLU A 139 17.25 5.77 -1.34
C GLU A 139 17.74 4.33 -1.18
N GLU A 140 16.82 3.41 -0.82
CA GLU A 140 17.13 2.02 -0.52
C GLU A 140 16.15 1.08 -1.24
N THR A 141 16.27 0.96 -2.57
CA THR A 141 15.36 0.15 -3.41
C THR A 141 15.33 -1.33 -3.02
N ASP A 142 16.36 -1.85 -2.35
CA ASP A 142 16.39 -3.21 -1.82
C ASP A 142 15.35 -3.43 -0.69
N LYS A 143 14.82 -2.37 -0.10
CA LYS A 143 13.75 -2.42 0.90
C LYS A 143 12.33 -2.39 0.29
N GLU A 144 12.20 -2.13 -1.01
CA GLU A 144 10.90 -2.20 -1.69
C GLU A 144 10.38 -3.63 -1.77
N GLY A 145 9.13 -3.82 -1.39
CA GLY A 145 8.45 -5.11 -1.35
C GLY A 145 7.91 -5.45 0.02
N VAL A 146 7.38 -6.65 0.14
CA VAL A 146 6.85 -7.18 1.41
C VAL A 146 8.00 -7.37 2.41
N PHE A 147 7.79 -6.93 3.64
CA PHE A 147 8.73 -7.20 4.73
C PHE A 147 8.08 -7.98 5.89
N LYS A 148 6.76 -8.14 5.87
CA LYS A 148 6.06 -8.94 6.88
C LYS A 148 4.74 -9.49 6.35
N ILE A 149 4.51 -10.80 6.56
CA ILE A 149 3.19 -11.43 6.50
C ILE A 149 3.00 -12.18 7.82
N GLU A 150 1.89 -11.92 8.49
CA GLU A 150 1.54 -12.56 9.77
C GLU A 150 0.15 -13.15 9.67
N LEU A 151 0.00 -14.42 10.04
CA LEU A 151 -1.28 -15.13 10.10
C LEU A 151 -1.64 -15.40 11.56
N ARG A 152 -2.89 -15.14 11.92
CA ARG A 152 -3.45 -15.47 13.23
C ARG A 152 -4.77 -16.21 13.07
N THR A 153 -5.01 -17.19 13.91
CA THR A 153 -6.32 -17.84 14.00
C THR A 153 -7.36 -16.85 14.52
N PHE A 154 -8.57 -16.98 14.03
CA PHE A 154 -9.68 -16.15 14.52
C PHE A 154 -10.24 -16.79 15.79
N THR A 155 -9.67 -16.42 16.94
CA THR A 155 -10.29 -16.77 18.24
C THR A 155 -11.49 -15.83 18.45
N ARG A 156 -12.69 -16.36 18.63
CA ARG A 156 -13.81 -15.57 19.16
C ARG A 156 -13.48 -15.27 20.62
N GLU A 157 -13.28 -13.98 20.91
CA GLU A 157 -13.45 -13.47 22.27
C GLU A 157 -14.92 -13.41 22.60
#